data_4ee7f44f01b8456a70eadb7ff917b9a2
#
_entry.id   4ee7f44f01b8456a70eadb7ff917b9a2
#
_cell.length_a   1.000
_cell.length_b   1.000
_cell.length_c   1.000
_cell.angle_alpha   90.00
_cell.angle_beta   90.00
_cell.angle_gamma   90.00
#
_symmetry.space_group_name_H-M   'P 1'
#
loop_
_entity.id
_entity.type
_entity.pdbx_description
1 polymer ?
#
loop_
_entity_poly.entity_id
_entity_poly.type
_entity_poly.pdbx_seq_one_letter_code
_entity_poly.pdbx_strand_id
1 'polypeptide(L)'
;QLPCQPLEDDGLIAMPAPLQAFYSDCFVLPLPEHHRFPIDKYRLTRERLGAMLPADRILFCVPPAASDEDILRAHSEEYLEQVKAGDLSKVEQRRIGFPWSPEMVERSRRSTGATQQAARQAMLDGVAVNLAGGTHHAFADHGQGYCVFNDVAVAIRTLQHEGLIRKAA
;
A
#
# COMPACT_ATOMS: atom_id res chain seq x y z
N GLN A 1 -4.60 -1.18 64.54
CA GLN A 1 -4.58 -1.84 63.23
C GLN A 1 -4.81 -0.81 62.17
N LEU A 2 -3.71 -0.43 61.47
CA LEU A 2 -3.75 0.42 60.27
C LEU A 2 -4.19 -0.43 59.04
N PRO A 3 -5.09 0.04 58.19
CA PRO A 3 -5.47 -0.69 56.99
C PRO A 3 -4.29 -0.70 55.99
N CYS A 4 -4.05 -1.90 55.47
CA CYS A 4 -3.09 -2.13 54.37
C CYS A 4 -3.55 -1.33 53.13
N GLN A 5 -2.75 -0.39 52.70
CA GLN A 5 -2.97 0.27 51.41
C GLN A 5 -2.66 -0.71 50.28
N PRO A 6 -3.48 -0.77 49.24
CA PRO A 6 -3.15 -1.57 48.07
C PRO A 6 -1.89 -0.96 47.40
N LEU A 7 -0.97 -1.83 47.02
CA LEU A 7 0.20 -1.48 46.20
C LEU A 7 -0.31 -0.81 44.90
N GLU A 8 0.19 0.39 44.67
CA GLU A 8 -0.01 1.10 43.40
C GLU A 8 0.50 0.19 42.26
N ASP A 9 -0.36 -0.04 41.30
CA ASP A 9 -0.05 -0.71 40.04
C ASP A 9 1.11 0.07 39.41
N ASP A 10 2.32 -0.48 39.44
CA ASP A 10 3.48 0.08 38.77
C ASP A 10 3.14 0.16 37.28
N GLY A 11 2.67 1.33 36.85
CA GLY A 11 2.27 1.62 35.49
C GLY A 11 3.40 1.33 34.51
N LEU A 12 3.58 0.08 34.13
CA LEU A 12 4.34 -0.29 32.95
C LEU A 12 3.64 0.39 31.77
N ILE A 13 4.16 1.54 31.34
CA ILE A 13 3.76 2.15 30.08
C ILE A 13 4.10 1.11 29.01
N ALA A 14 3.06 0.41 28.53
CA ALA A 14 3.21 -0.55 27.44
C ALA A 14 3.89 0.18 26.28
N MET A 15 5.05 -0.31 25.86
CA MET A 15 5.73 0.26 24.70
C MET A 15 4.78 0.21 23.51
N PRO A 16 4.65 1.32 22.76
CA PRO A 16 3.77 1.33 21.58
C PRO A 16 4.23 0.24 20.60
N ALA A 17 3.27 -0.42 19.98
CA ALA A 17 3.55 -1.42 18.95
C ALA A 17 4.45 -0.82 17.85
N PRO A 18 5.34 -1.62 17.24
CA PRO A 18 6.20 -1.14 16.17
C PRO A 18 5.34 -0.66 14.98
N LEU A 19 5.74 0.46 14.36
CA LEU A 19 5.11 0.96 13.15
C LEU A 19 5.20 -0.10 12.05
N GLN A 20 4.07 -0.57 11.54
CA GLN A 20 4.05 -1.47 10.40
C GLN A 20 4.22 -0.70 9.09
N ALA A 21 5.28 -1.02 8.36
CA ALA A 21 5.65 -0.41 7.10
C ALA A 21 5.59 -1.46 5.97
N PHE A 22 4.56 -1.36 5.14
CA PHE A 22 4.39 -2.23 3.99
C PHE A 22 5.24 -1.75 2.82
N TYR A 23 5.97 -2.67 2.17
CA TYR A 23 6.87 -2.33 1.06
C TYR A 23 6.70 -3.29 -0.11
N SER A 24 6.95 -2.78 -1.32
CA SER A 24 6.83 -3.55 -2.57
C SER A 24 8.05 -3.39 -3.50
N ASP A 25 9.17 -2.86 -2.99
CA ASP A 25 10.39 -2.67 -3.78
C ASP A 25 11.11 -3.99 -4.12
N CYS A 26 10.76 -5.10 -3.43
CA CYS A 26 11.20 -6.44 -3.79
C CYS A 26 10.52 -7.00 -5.06
N PHE A 27 9.42 -6.39 -5.52
CA PHE A 27 8.77 -6.73 -6.78
C PHE A 27 9.33 -5.84 -7.89
N VAL A 28 9.95 -6.46 -8.87
CA VAL A 28 10.62 -5.75 -9.97
C VAL A 28 9.60 -4.96 -10.80
N LEU A 29 9.97 -3.74 -11.18
CA LEU A 29 9.32 -2.97 -12.21
C LEU A 29 10.37 -2.70 -13.30
N PRO A 30 10.36 -3.46 -14.41
CA PRO A 30 11.36 -3.30 -15.46
C PRO A 30 11.09 -1.99 -16.21
N LEU A 31 11.96 -1.01 -15.99
CA LEU A 31 11.91 0.28 -16.65
C LEU A 31 13.10 0.43 -17.61
N PRO A 32 12.92 1.06 -18.77
CA PRO A 32 14.03 1.40 -19.64
C PRO A 32 15.11 2.22 -18.93
N GLU A 33 16.33 2.12 -19.40
CA GLU A 33 17.42 2.97 -18.95
C GLU A 33 17.03 4.46 -19.11
N HIS A 34 17.36 5.27 -18.12
CA HIS A 34 16.99 6.70 -18.05
C HIS A 34 15.49 6.98 -17.97
N HIS A 35 14.67 6.02 -17.56
CA HIS A 35 13.26 6.29 -17.31
C HIS A 35 13.08 7.35 -16.22
N ARG A 36 12.18 8.32 -16.43
CA ARG A 36 12.00 9.48 -15.54
C ARG A 36 11.50 9.11 -14.14
N PHE A 37 10.85 7.95 -13.99
CA PHE A 37 10.33 7.51 -12.70
C PHE A 37 11.47 7.00 -11.81
N PRO A 38 11.71 7.60 -10.63
CA PRO A 38 12.84 7.25 -9.77
C PRO A 38 12.51 5.99 -8.96
N ILE A 39 12.56 4.82 -9.58
CA ILE A 39 12.13 3.55 -8.98
C ILE A 39 12.91 3.21 -7.70
N ASP A 40 14.19 3.58 -7.62
CA ASP A 40 15.05 3.32 -6.47
C ASP A 40 14.60 4.03 -5.19
N LYS A 41 13.75 5.06 -5.29
CA LYS A 41 13.26 5.80 -4.12
C LYS A 41 12.62 4.87 -3.06
N TYR A 42 11.92 3.83 -3.47
CA TYR A 42 11.23 2.91 -2.55
C TYR A 42 12.21 2.08 -1.74
N ARG A 43 13.20 1.48 -2.41
CA ARG A 43 14.28 0.73 -1.76
C ARG A 43 15.09 1.64 -0.84
N LEU A 44 15.52 2.80 -1.33
CA LEU A 44 16.30 3.77 -0.55
C LEU A 44 15.53 4.26 0.68
N THR A 45 14.21 4.49 0.56
CA THR A 45 13.36 4.88 1.69
C THR A 45 13.32 3.77 2.74
N ARG A 46 13.09 2.51 2.34
CA ARG A 46 13.06 1.36 3.25
C ARG A 46 14.42 1.17 3.95
N GLU A 47 15.51 1.19 3.20
CA GLU A 47 16.87 1.06 3.74
C GLU A 47 17.19 2.19 4.72
N ARG A 48 16.81 3.42 4.38
CA ARG A 48 17.01 4.59 5.26
C ARG A 48 16.23 4.47 6.56
N LEU A 49 14.96 4.06 6.49
CA LEU A 49 14.16 3.83 7.69
C LEU A 49 14.75 2.73 8.57
N GLY A 50 15.18 1.62 7.99
CA GLY A 50 15.83 0.51 8.71
C GLY A 50 17.17 0.89 9.35
N ALA A 51 17.89 1.86 8.76
CA ALA A 51 19.12 2.38 9.35
C ALA A 51 18.88 3.42 10.47
N MET A 52 17.75 4.12 10.44
CA MET A 52 17.45 5.20 11.38
C MET A 52 16.63 4.75 12.59
N LEU A 53 15.81 3.72 12.44
CA LEU A 53 14.89 3.26 13.48
C LEU A 53 15.34 1.92 14.04
N PRO A 54 15.29 1.73 15.38
CA PRO A 54 15.52 0.44 15.99
C PRO A 54 14.51 -0.62 15.52
N ALA A 55 14.92 -1.87 15.50
CA ALA A 55 14.08 -2.98 14.99
C ALA A 55 12.78 -3.20 15.80
N ASP A 56 12.74 -2.76 17.04
CA ASP A 56 11.55 -2.80 17.90
C ASP A 56 10.58 -1.62 17.66
N ARG A 57 10.96 -0.66 16.81
CA ARG A 57 10.14 0.53 16.51
C ARG A 57 9.50 0.49 15.11
N ILE A 58 10.00 -0.35 14.22
CA ILE A 58 9.47 -0.50 12.86
C ILE A 58 9.50 -1.97 12.43
N LEU A 59 8.40 -2.43 11.84
CA LEU A 59 8.27 -3.76 11.25
C LEU A 59 8.01 -3.63 9.75
N PHE A 60 8.94 -4.13 8.94
CA PHE A 60 8.77 -4.14 7.48
C PHE A 60 8.00 -5.38 7.03
N CYS A 61 6.88 -5.16 6.33
CA CYS A 61 5.97 -6.20 5.89
C CYS A 61 5.86 -6.25 4.36
N VAL A 62 5.97 -7.46 3.79
CA VAL A 62 5.65 -7.67 2.37
C VAL A 62 4.14 -7.83 2.23
N PRO A 63 3.46 -6.99 1.44
CA PRO A 63 2.02 -7.05 1.31
C PRO A 63 1.57 -8.20 0.38
N PRO A 64 0.35 -8.77 0.59
CA PRO A 64 -0.31 -9.55 -0.45
C PRO A 64 -0.65 -8.67 -1.66
N ALA A 65 -0.83 -9.28 -2.83
CA ALA A 65 -1.42 -8.59 -3.96
C ALA A 65 -2.91 -8.33 -3.71
N ALA A 66 -3.43 -7.17 -4.13
CA ALA A 66 -4.87 -6.93 -4.14
C ALA A 66 -5.57 -7.95 -5.07
N SER A 67 -6.70 -8.49 -4.64
CA SER A 67 -7.52 -9.40 -5.43
C SER A 67 -8.21 -8.68 -6.58
N ASP A 68 -8.67 -9.43 -7.59
CA ASP A 68 -9.51 -8.87 -8.65
C ASP A 68 -10.79 -8.27 -8.07
N GLU A 69 -11.41 -8.97 -7.11
CA GLU A 69 -12.62 -8.51 -6.43
C GLU A 69 -12.42 -7.15 -5.75
N ASP A 70 -11.31 -6.96 -5.05
CA ASP A 70 -11.02 -5.68 -4.40
C ASP A 70 -10.77 -4.56 -5.41
N ILE A 71 -10.02 -4.84 -6.47
CA ILE A 71 -9.74 -3.87 -7.53
C ILE A 71 -11.04 -3.44 -8.23
N LEU A 72 -11.95 -4.38 -8.49
CA LEU A 72 -13.26 -4.13 -9.12
C LEU A 72 -14.19 -3.26 -8.25
N ARG A 73 -13.89 -3.04 -6.98
CA ARG A 73 -14.64 -2.09 -6.15
C ARG A 73 -14.42 -0.62 -6.55
N ALA A 74 -13.34 -0.33 -7.27
CA ALA A 74 -12.98 1.03 -7.70
C ALA A 74 -12.68 1.15 -9.20
N HIS A 75 -12.46 0.04 -9.88
CA HIS A 75 -12.13 0.00 -11.31
C HIS A 75 -13.14 -0.85 -12.08
N SER A 76 -13.30 -0.54 -13.38
CA SER A 76 -14.14 -1.32 -14.28
C SER A 76 -13.50 -2.68 -14.62
N GLU A 77 -14.34 -3.67 -14.86
CA GLU A 77 -13.91 -5.00 -15.27
C GLU A 77 -13.11 -4.94 -16.57
N GLU A 78 -13.59 -4.17 -17.55
CA GLU A 78 -12.92 -3.99 -18.83
C GLU A 78 -11.48 -3.49 -18.67
N TYR A 79 -11.27 -2.46 -17.83
CA TYR A 79 -9.93 -1.92 -17.56
C TYR A 79 -9.03 -2.95 -16.85
N LEU A 80 -9.56 -3.63 -15.85
CA LEU A 80 -8.80 -4.66 -15.14
C LEU A 80 -8.34 -5.78 -16.08
N GLU A 81 -9.23 -6.28 -16.95
CA GLU A 81 -8.89 -7.33 -17.92
C GLU A 81 -7.85 -6.84 -18.95
N GLN A 82 -7.97 -5.60 -19.45
CA GLN A 82 -6.96 -5.01 -20.33
C GLN A 82 -5.58 -4.93 -19.67
N VAL A 83 -5.54 -4.51 -18.40
CA VAL A 83 -4.27 -4.46 -17.62
C VAL A 83 -3.68 -5.86 -17.46
N LYS A 84 -4.49 -6.86 -17.13
CA LYS A 84 -4.05 -8.26 -16.92
C LYS A 84 -3.55 -8.89 -18.21
N ALA A 85 -4.28 -8.72 -19.31
CA ALA A 85 -3.97 -9.32 -20.59
C ALA A 85 -2.83 -8.60 -21.35
N GLY A 86 -2.53 -7.36 -21.00
CA GLY A 86 -1.58 -6.55 -21.76
C GLY A 86 -2.18 -5.85 -22.98
N ASP A 87 -3.50 -5.71 -23.00
CA ASP A 87 -4.25 -5.16 -24.13
C ASP A 87 -4.38 -3.63 -24.06
N LEU A 88 -3.61 -3.00 -23.17
CA LEU A 88 -3.52 -1.55 -23.11
C LEU A 88 -2.87 -0.99 -24.37
N SER A 89 -3.54 -0.04 -25.04
CA SER A 89 -3.00 0.67 -26.18
C SER A 89 -1.71 1.43 -25.83
N LYS A 90 -0.91 1.77 -26.83
CA LYS A 90 0.28 2.62 -26.64
C LYS A 90 -0.04 4.00 -26.05
N VAL A 91 -1.26 4.50 -26.26
CA VAL A 91 -1.72 5.77 -25.69
C VAL A 91 -1.96 5.62 -24.20
N GLU A 92 -2.62 4.55 -23.78
CA GLU A 92 -2.89 4.25 -22.39
C GLU A 92 -1.60 3.96 -21.60
N GLN A 93 -0.70 3.16 -22.17
CA GLN A 93 0.62 2.93 -21.56
C GLN A 93 1.41 4.23 -21.37
N ARG A 94 1.39 5.15 -22.35
CA ARG A 94 2.02 6.47 -22.21
C ARG A 94 1.33 7.36 -21.19
N ARG A 95 0.01 7.25 -21.04
CA ARG A 95 -0.76 7.98 -20.02
C ARG A 95 -0.40 7.49 -18.62
N ILE A 96 -0.30 6.18 -18.43
CA ILE A 96 0.20 5.57 -17.20
C ILE A 96 1.65 6.00 -16.97
N GLY A 97 2.48 5.97 -18.00
CA GLY A 97 3.91 6.31 -17.94
C GLY A 97 4.80 5.10 -17.65
N PHE A 98 4.25 3.89 -17.61
CA PHE A 98 4.98 2.64 -17.52
C PHE A 98 4.77 1.79 -18.78
N PRO A 99 5.82 1.15 -19.32
CA PRO A 99 5.64 0.08 -20.29
C PRO A 99 4.91 -1.07 -19.60
N TRP A 100 4.00 -1.71 -20.34
CA TRP A 100 3.31 -2.88 -19.80
C TRP A 100 4.28 -4.05 -19.65
N SER A 101 4.15 -4.77 -18.55
CA SER A 101 4.74 -6.09 -18.33
C SER A 101 3.97 -6.81 -17.22
N PRO A 102 4.05 -8.16 -17.13
CA PRO A 102 3.46 -8.90 -16.01
C PRO A 102 3.96 -8.41 -14.64
N GLU A 103 5.23 -8.02 -14.56
CA GLU A 103 5.84 -7.50 -13.34
C GLU A 103 5.27 -6.12 -12.96
N MET A 104 4.94 -5.28 -13.95
CA MET A 104 4.23 -4.01 -13.70
C MET A 104 2.85 -4.28 -13.10
N VAL A 105 2.12 -5.27 -13.60
CA VAL A 105 0.81 -5.66 -13.07
C VAL A 105 0.94 -6.17 -11.64
N GLU A 106 1.84 -7.13 -11.40
CA GLU A 106 2.08 -7.71 -10.08
C GLU A 106 2.46 -6.62 -9.07
N ARG A 107 3.43 -5.77 -9.41
CA ARG A 107 3.85 -4.69 -8.54
C ARG A 107 2.71 -3.71 -8.23
N SER A 108 1.89 -3.37 -9.21
CA SER A 108 0.74 -2.48 -9.01
C SER A 108 -0.29 -3.08 -8.06
N ARG A 109 -0.55 -4.39 -8.19
CA ARG A 109 -1.42 -5.14 -7.28
C ARG A 109 -0.83 -5.19 -5.86
N ARG A 110 0.50 -5.38 -5.71
CA ARG A 110 1.18 -5.36 -4.41
C ARG A 110 1.13 -3.99 -3.75
N SER A 111 1.34 -2.93 -4.52
CA SER A 111 1.20 -1.56 -4.00
C SER A 111 -0.22 -1.28 -3.50
N THR A 112 -1.24 -1.72 -4.25
CA THR A 112 -2.64 -1.58 -3.85
C THR A 112 -2.96 -2.41 -2.60
N GLY A 113 -2.51 -3.67 -2.55
CA GLY A 113 -2.65 -4.52 -1.38
C GLY A 113 -1.94 -3.98 -0.14
N ALA A 114 -0.79 -3.32 -0.33
CA ALA A 114 -0.07 -2.65 0.76
C ALA A 114 -0.91 -1.52 1.40
N THR A 115 -1.61 -0.71 0.58
CA THR A 115 -2.49 0.34 1.10
C THR A 115 -3.68 -0.25 1.84
N GLN A 116 -4.26 -1.36 1.35
CA GLN A 116 -5.33 -2.08 2.07
C GLN A 116 -4.85 -2.61 3.42
N GLN A 117 -3.68 -3.26 3.46
CA GLN A 117 -3.13 -3.79 4.71
C GLN A 117 -2.74 -2.68 5.69
N ALA A 118 -2.11 -1.60 5.20
CA ALA A 118 -1.78 -0.45 6.03
C ALA A 118 -3.05 0.17 6.63
N ALA A 119 -4.13 0.30 5.85
CA ALA A 119 -5.39 0.82 6.35
C ALA A 119 -6.02 -0.10 7.43
N ARG A 120 -6.02 -1.44 7.23
CA ARG A 120 -6.49 -2.39 8.25
C ARG A 120 -5.64 -2.32 9.52
N GLN A 121 -4.31 -2.26 9.37
CA GLN A 121 -3.41 -2.19 10.51
C GLN A 121 -3.56 -0.86 11.27
N ALA A 122 -3.76 0.25 10.58
CA ALA A 122 -4.01 1.53 11.21
C ALA A 122 -5.32 1.55 12.04
N MET A 123 -6.31 0.72 11.70
CA MET A 123 -7.52 0.55 12.52
C MET A 123 -7.22 -0.14 13.86
N LEU A 124 -6.13 -0.89 13.96
CA LEU A 124 -5.71 -1.60 15.18
C LEU A 124 -4.73 -0.75 16.01
N ASP A 125 -3.70 -0.21 15.35
CA ASP A 125 -2.57 0.43 16.01
C ASP A 125 -2.63 1.97 15.96
N GLY A 126 -3.63 2.54 15.27
CA GLY A 126 -3.77 3.98 15.03
C GLY A 126 -2.96 4.50 13.85
N VAL A 127 -1.89 3.82 13.44
CA VAL A 127 -1.02 4.23 12.33
C VAL A 127 -0.36 3.02 11.66
N ALA A 128 -0.27 3.06 10.34
CA ALA A 128 0.57 2.18 9.53
C ALA A 128 0.92 2.91 8.22
N VAL A 129 1.90 2.41 7.47
CA VAL A 129 2.36 3.10 6.25
C VAL A 129 2.59 2.12 5.11
N ASN A 130 2.22 2.55 3.88
CA ASN A 130 2.67 1.93 2.64
C ASN A 130 3.78 2.79 2.04
N LEU A 131 5.00 2.24 1.91
CA LEU A 131 6.17 2.97 1.39
C LEU A 131 6.12 3.21 -0.13
N ALA A 132 5.17 2.57 -0.83
CA ALA A 132 5.02 2.68 -2.29
C ALA A 132 3.60 3.09 -2.72
N GLY A 133 2.75 3.55 -1.78
CA GLY A 133 1.36 3.91 -2.01
C GLY A 133 1.15 5.33 -2.54
N GLY A 134 -0.11 5.75 -2.54
CA GLY A 134 -0.54 7.07 -3.01
C GLY A 134 -0.77 7.14 -4.52
N THR A 135 -1.20 6.05 -5.13
CA THR A 135 -1.47 5.94 -6.58
C THR A 135 -2.85 6.51 -6.95
N HIS A 136 -3.09 7.78 -6.62
CA HIS A 136 -4.40 8.44 -6.70
C HIS A 136 -4.75 9.04 -8.07
N HIS A 137 -3.86 8.97 -9.07
CA HIS A 137 -4.14 9.51 -10.40
C HIS A 137 -4.92 8.56 -11.32
N ALA A 138 -5.10 7.29 -10.94
CA ALA A 138 -5.89 6.35 -11.72
C ALA A 138 -7.40 6.62 -11.54
N PHE A 139 -8.13 6.50 -12.64
CA PHE A 139 -9.58 6.60 -12.75
C PHE A 139 -10.21 5.21 -12.73
N ALA A 140 -11.54 5.14 -12.76
CA ALA A 140 -12.23 3.85 -12.77
C ALA A 140 -11.92 3.01 -14.01
N ASP A 141 -11.72 3.66 -15.16
CA ASP A 141 -11.59 3.07 -16.49
C ASP A 141 -10.21 3.23 -17.13
N HIS A 142 -9.26 3.91 -16.46
CA HIS A 142 -7.90 4.07 -16.99
C HIS A 142 -6.89 4.47 -15.92
N GLY A 143 -5.61 4.12 -16.16
CA GLY A 143 -4.49 4.59 -15.35
C GLY A 143 -3.87 5.87 -15.89
N GLN A 144 -3.19 6.62 -15.01
CA GLN A 144 -2.53 7.88 -15.36
C GLN A 144 -1.42 8.20 -14.35
N GLY A 145 -0.38 8.96 -14.78
CA GLY A 145 0.57 9.58 -13.85
C GLY A 145 1.30 8.60 -12.95
N TYR A 146 1.79 7.50 -13.51
CA TYR A 146 2.44 6.39 -12.80
C TYR A 146 1.52 5.60 -11.86
N CYS A 147 0.20 5.76 -12.01
CA CYS A 147 -0.81 5.02 -11.25
C CYS A 147 -1.57 4.09 -12.20
N VAL A 148 -1.42 2.77 -11.99
CA VAL A 148 -2.19 1.75 -12.71
C VAL A 148 -3.54 1.60 -12.02
N PHE A 149 -3.55 1.34 -10.73
CA PHE A 149 -4.76 1.28 -9.90
C PHE A 149 -4.77 2.41 -8.88
N ASN A 150 -5.94 2.89 -8.50
CA ASN A 150 -6.13 3.85 -7.43
C ASN A 150 -6.17 3.12 -6.08
N ASP A 151 -5.02 2.95 -5.46
CA ASP A 151 -4.85 2.18 -4.23
C ASP A 151 -5.68 2.73 -3.07
N VAL A 152 -5.83 4.04 -2.98
CA VAL A 152 -6.63 4.71 -1.93
C VAL A 152 -8.12 4.40 -2.12
N ALA A 153 -8.63 4.55 -3.35
CA ALA A 153 -10.04 4.27 -3.65
C ALA A 153 -10.35 2.78 -3.42
N VAL A 154 -9.48 1.87 -3.87
CA VAL A 154 -9.62 0.43 -3.65
C VAL A 154 -9.64 0.12 -2.15
N ALA A 155 -8.68 0.65 -1.37
CA ALA A 155 -8.63 0.42 0.07
C ALA A 155 -9.88 0.92 0.79
N ILE A 156 -10.34 2.14 0.51
CA ILE A 156 -11.55 2.71 1.10
C ILE A 156 -12.77 1.83 0.78
N ARG A 157 -12.96 1.46 -0.50
CA ARG A 157 -14.09 0.64 -0.92
C ARG A 157 -14.07 -0.76 -0.32
N THR A 158 -12.89 -1.35 -0.18
CA THR A 158 -12.71 -2.64 0.48
C THR A 158 -13.10 -2.56 1.96
N LEU A 159 -12.58 -1.57 2.71
CA LEU A 159 -12.91 -1.42 4.11
C LEU A 159 -14.41 -1.07 4.34
N GLN A 160 -15.02 -0.33 3.42
CA GLN A 160 -16.48 -0.08 3.44
C GLN A 160 -17.27 -1.37 3.23
N HIS A 161 -16.86 -2.22 2.28
CA HIS A 161 -17.50 -3.50 2.03
C HIS A 161 -17.37 -4.47 3.22
N GLU A 162 -16.23 -4.47 3.88
CA GLU A 162 -15.97 -5.24 5.11
C GLU A 162 -16.72 -4.68 6.33
N GLY A 163 -17.39 -3.54 6.22
CA GLY A 163 -18.11 -2.89 7.31
C GLY A 163 -17.19 -2.25 8.36
N LEU A 164 -15.90 -2.13 8.09
CA LEU A 164 -14.91 -1.56 9.01
C LEU A 164 -15.00 -0.04 9.10
N ILE A 165 -15.36 0.62 8.00
CA ILE A 165 -15.54 2.07 7.96
C ILE A 165 -16.82 2.44 7.19
N ARG A 166 -17.38 3.61 7.49
CA ARG A 166 -18.49 4.20 6.73
C ARG A 166 -18.04 5.36 5.86
N LYS A 167 -17.07 6.14 6.32
CA LYS A 167 -16.52 7.33 5.65
C LYS A 167 -15.01 7.35 5.83
N ALA A 168 -14.31 7.93 4.84
CA ALA A 168 -12.90 8.30 4.90
C ALA A 168 -12.77 9.78 4.52
N ALA A 169 -11.78 10.46 5.08
CA ALA A 169 -11.43 11.84 4.81
C ALA A 169 -9.96 11.98 4.45
#